data_280cb76ac28b97101e8a404e6cb4c103
#
_entry.id   280cb76ac28b97101e8a404e6cb4c103
#
_cell.length_a   1.000
_cell.length_b   1.000
_cell.length_c   1.000
_cell.angle_alpha   90.00
_cell.angle_beta   90.00
_cell.angle_gamma   90.00
#
_symmetry.space_group_name_H-M   'P 1'
#
loop_
_entity.id
_entity.type
_entity.pdbx_description
1 polymer ?
#
loop_
_entity_poly.entity_id
_entity_poly.type
_entity_poly.pdbx_seq_one_letter_code
_entity_poly.pdbx_strand_id
1 'polypeptide(L)'
;MTRPLPSWLTVTTGPAPGDPAAAVMDGRACRTRAAFFEEAARALRLPGHFGRNWDALTDCLRDTDVTALVVEHAEHLLAAEPPEQFAVLLAVLSDAGLSVTLRTDAGHEEALRRRAAAAG
;
A
#
# COMPACT_ATOMS: atom_id res chain seq x y z
N MET A 1 20.13 13.55 -0.34
CA MET A 1 19.91 12.80 0.89
C MET A 1 18.47 12.35 0.96
N THR A 2 18.23 11.05 1.07
CA THR A 2 16.86 10.51 1.08
C THR A 2 16.25 10.70 2.47
N ARG A 3 15.02 11.18 2.53
CA ARG A 3 14.30 11.30 3.81
C ARG A 3 14.09 9.91 4.41
N PRO A 4 14.20 9.75 5.73
CA PRO A 4 13.86 8.48 6.35
C PRO A 4 12.36 8.20 6.19
N LEU A 5 12.02 6.94 6.00
CA LEU A 5 10.62 6.53 5.94
C LEU A 5 10.01 6.54 7.35
N PRO A 6 8.71 6.81 7.45
CA PRO A 6 8.03 6.73 8.75
C PRO A 6 8.09 5.30 9.30
N SER A 7 7.98 5.16 10.62
CA SER A 7 8.14 3.88 11.30
C SER A 7 7.12 2.82 10.89
N TRP A 8 5.95 3.23 10.40
CA TRP A 8 4.90 2.31 9.98
C TRP A 8 5.12 1.75 8.57
N LEU A 9 6.07 2.29 7.81
CA LEU A 9 6.30 1.94 6.41
C LEU A 9 7.68 1.33 6.23
N THR A 10 7.73 0.12 5.70
CA THR A 10 8.97 -0.60 5.40
C THR A 10 9.05 -0.89 3.92
N VAL A 11 10.21 -0.63 3.31
CA VAL A 11 10.54 -1.08 1.95
C VAL A 11 11.64 -2.12 2.08
N THR A 12 11.42 -3.31 1.53
CA THR A 12 12.36 -4.42 1.71
C THR A 12 12.41 -5.32 0.48
N THR A 13 13.55 -5.98 0.30
CA THR A 13 13.71 -7.08 -0.66
C THR A 13 13.63 -8.44 0.02
N GLY A 14 13.58 -8.46 1.35
CA GLY A 14 13.52 -9.68 2.14
C GLY A 14 12.10 -10.27 2.23
N PRO A 15 11.96 -11.38 2.97
CA PRO A 15 10.65 -12.00 3.15
C PRO A 15 9.68 -11.09 3.89
N ALA A 16 8.38 -11.25 3.61
CA ALA A 16 7.35 -10.52 4.33
C ALA A 16 7.29 -10.97 5.79
N PRO A 17 6.83 -10.07 6.70
CA PRO A 17 6.56 -10.49 8.08
C PRO A 17 5.56 -11.65 8.09
N GLY A 18 5.79 -12.62 8.96
CA GLY A 18 4.93 -13.80 9.09
C GLY A 18 3.69 -13.54 9.93
N ASP A 19 3.04 -12.41 9.75
CA ASP A 19 1.84 -12.05 10.50
C ASP A 19 0.60 -12.66 9.84
N PRO A 20 -0.09 -13.63 10.47
CA PRO A 20 -1.28 -14.23 9.88
C PRO A 20 -2.45 -13.26 9.74
N ALA A 21 -2.44 -12.13 10.45
CA ALA A 21 -3.46 -11.09 10.32
C ALA A 21 -3.16 -10.08 9.22
N ALA A 22 -2.00 -10.19 8.55
CA ALA A 22 -1.64 -9.26 7.48
C ALA A 22 -2.45 -9.56 6.21
N ALA A 23 -2.92 -8.50 5.57
CA ALA A 23 -3.47 -8.59 4.22
C ALA A 23 -2.33 -8.53 3.21
N VAL A 24 -2.42 -9.30 2.14
CA VAL A 24 -1.39 -9.35 1.09
C VAL A 24 -2.00 -8.93 -0.23
N MET A 25 -1.42 -7.89 -0.84
CA MET A 25 -1.81 -7.38 -2.15
C MET A 25 -0.69 -7.64 -3.17
N ASP A 26 -1.07 -7.84 -4.42
CA ASP A 26 -0.12 -7.94 -5.52
C ASP A 26 -0.05 -6.59 -6.24
N GLY A 27 1.10 -5.92 -6.15
CA GLY A 27 1.31 -4.63 -6.80
C GLY A 27 1.13 -4.66 -8.31
N ARG A 28 1.37 -5.81 -8.94
CA ARG A 28 1.14 -5.98 -10.39
C ARG A 28 -0.33 -5.82 -10.77
N ALA A 29 -1.24 -6.08 -9.82
CA ALA A 29 -2.67 -5.88 -10.02
C ALA A 29 -3.13 -4.49 -9.59
N CYS A 30 -2.21 -3.60 -9.21
CA CYS A 30 -2.49 -2.29 -8.63
C CYS A 30 -1.84 -1.15 -9.40
N ARG A 31 -1.62 -1.29 -10.70
CA ARG A 31 -0.93 -0.26 -11.50
C ARG A 31 -1.76 0.99 -11.67
N THR A 32 -3.08 0.85 -11.73
CA THR A 32 -4.01 1.98 -11.82
C THR A 32 -4.80 2.10 -10.52
N ARG A 33 -5.38 3.27 -10.29
CA ARG A 33 -6.24 3.51 -9.13
C ARG A 33 -7.44 2.55 -9.12
N ALA A 34 -8.10 2.39 -10.26
CA ALA A 34 -9.26 1.49 -10.37
C ALA A 34 -8.89 0.04 -10.03
N ALA A 35 -7.76 -0.44 -10.58
CA ALA A 35 -7.29 -1.79 -10.31
C ALA A 35 -6.87 -1.94 -8.84
N PHE A 36 -6.25 -0.91 -8.26
CA PHE A 36 -5.88 -0.89 -6.85
C PHE A 36 -7.12 -1.10 -5.96
N PHE A 37 -8.22 -0.40 -6.22
CA PHE A 37 -9.42 -0.54 -5.40
C PHE A 37 -10.00 -1.95 -5.49
N GLU A 38 -9.95 -2.59 -6.66
CA GLU A 38 -10.41 -3.98 -6.80
C GLU A 38 -9.51 -4.95 -6.01
N GLU A 39 -8.19 -4.78 -6.09
CA GLU A 39 -7.26 -5.63 -5.35
C GLU A 39 -7.38 -5.39 -3.84
N ALA A 40 -7.56 -4.14 -3.41
CA ALA A 40 -7.76 -3.81 -2.00
C ALA A 40 -9.05 -4.45 -1.46
N ALA A 41 -10.13 -4.40 -2.24
CA ALA A 41 -11.39 -5.01 -1.86
C ALA A 41 -11.23 -6.51 -1.62
N ARG A 42 -10.46 -7.19 -2.48
CA ARG A 42 -10.17 -8.61 -2.35
C ARG A 42 -9.29 -8.90 -1.12
N ALA A 43 -8.16 -8.20 -1.02
CA ALA A 43 -7.15 -8.48 0.00
C ALA A 43 -7.62 -8.12 1.41
N LEU A 44 -8.35 -7.02 1.54
CA LEU A 44 -8.85 -6.53 2.82
C LEU A 44 -10.26 -7.02 3.14
N ARG A 45 -10.84 -7.81 2.26
CA ARG A 45 -12.20 -8.36 2.40
C ARG A 45 -13.22 -7.26 2.67
N LEU A 46 -13.17 -6.21 1.86
CA LEU A 46 -14.07 -5.08 2.01
C LEU A 46 -15.50 -5.46 1.64
N PRO A 47 -16.51 -4.78 2.22
CA PRO A 47 -17.90 -5.10 1.93
C PRO A 47 -18.26 -4.83 0.47
N GLY A 48 -19.29 -5.52 -0.04
CA GLY A 48 -19.71 -5.39 -1.43
C GLY A 48 -20.17 -4.00 -1.82
N HIS A 49 -20.55 -3.16 -0.85
CA HIS A 49 -20.94 -1.77 -1.09
C HIS A 49 -19.75 -0.79 -1.05
N PHE A 50 -18.52 -1.30 -1.00
CA PHE A 50 -17.33 -0.43 -1.03
C PHE A 50 -17.35 0.47 -2.27
N GLY A 51 -17.26 1.78 -2.05
CA GLY A 51 -17.46 2.80 -3.08
C GLY A 51 -16.29 3.03 -4.04
N ARG A 52 -15.20 2.29 -3.92
CA ARG A 52 -14.02 2.34 -4.82
C ARG A 52 -13.45 3.75 -5.00
N ASN A 53 -13.32 4.48 -3.90
CA ASN A 53 -12.64 5.77 -3.85
C ASN A 53 -11.88 5.89 -2.52
N TRP A 54 -11.06 6.94 -2.40
CA TRP A 54 -10.21 7.10 -1.22
C TRP A 54 -11.01 7.31 0.06
N ASP A 55 -12.12 8.04 0.00
CA ASP A 55 -12.97 8.27 1.18
C ASP A 55 -13.62 6.97 1.65
N ALA A 56 -14.12 6.17 0.71
CA ALA A 56 -14.70 4.87 1.04
C ALA A 56 -13.65 3.93 1.63
N LEU A 57 -12.43 3.93 1.10
CA LEU A 57 -11.34 3.12 1.64
C LEU A 57 -11.00 3.56 3.07
N THR A 58 -10.92 4.86 3.32
CA THR A 58 -10.66 5.39 4.66
C THR A 58 -11.71 4.89 5.65
N ASP A 59 -12.97 4.98 5.28
CA ASP A 59 -14.07 4.52 6.15
C ASP A 59 -14.00 3.01 6.41
N CYS A 60 -13.74 2.21 5.38
CA CYS A 60 -13.62 0.76 5.53
C CYS A 60 -12.44 0.37 6.42
N LEU A 61 -11.32 1.08 6.31
CA LEU A 61 -10.13 0.79 7.12
C LEU A 61 -10.34 1.10 8.61
N ARG A 62 -11.26 1.98 8.95
CA ARG A 62 -11.61 2.24 10.35
C ARG A 62 -12.29 1.07 11.02
N ASP A 63 -12.98 0.24 10.23
CA ASP A 63 -13.76 -0.89 10.73
C ASP A 63 -13.08 -2.24 10.48
N THR A 64 -11.89 -2.25 9.90
CA THR A 64 -11.20 -3.51 9.58
C THR A 64 -10.44 -4.06 10.78
N ASP A 65 -10.35 -5.39 10.87
CA ASP A 65 -9.49 -6.08 11.82
C ASP A 65 -8.04 -6.21 11.33
N VAL A 66 -7.77 -5.82 10.09
CA VAL A 66 -6.44 -5.90 9.50
C VAL A 66 -5.56 -4.82 10.13
N THR A 67 -4.40 -5.22 10.65
CA THR A 67 -3.43 -4.31 11.29
C THR A 67 -2.17 -4.14 10.47
N ALA A 68 -1.93 -5.01 9.49
CA ALA A 68 -0.73 -4.98 8.66
C ALA A 68 -1.10 -5.27 7.20
N LEU A 69 -0.42 -4.60 6.29
CA LEU A 69 -0.59 -4.75 4.85
C LEU A 69 0.77 -5.04 4.22
N VAL A 70 0.84 -6.10 3.41
CA VAL A 70 2.02 -6.42 2.62
C VAL A 70 1.67 -6.24 1.15
N VAL A 71 2.47 -5.47 0.43
CA VAL A 71 2.32 -5.31 -1.02
C VAL A 71 3.49 -6.00 -1.70
N GLU A 72 3.21 -7.10 -2.40
CA GLU A 72 4.19 -7.79 -3.23
C GLU A 72 4.38 -7.03 -4.53
N HIS A 73 5.56 -7.09 -5.13
CA HIS A 73 5.86 -6.38 -6.39
C HIS A 73 5.46 -4.91 -6.33
N ALA A 74 5.82 -4.25 -5.22
CA ALA A 74 5.35 -2.90 -4.91
C ALA A 74 5.85 -1.82 -5.87
N GLU A 75 6.87 -2.12 -6.66
CA GLU A 75 7.34 -1.21 -7.71
C GLU A 75 6.24 -0.90 -8.74
N HIS A 76 5.24 -1.78 -8.88
CA HIS A 76 4.11 -1.58 -9.79
C HIS A 76 2.94 -0.81 -9.16
N LEU A 77 2.94 -0.63 -7.84
CA LEU A 77 1.82 -0.03 -7.11
C LEU A 77 1.57 1.40 -7.59
N LEU A 78 0.40 1.62 -8.20
CA LEU A 78 -0.01 2.91 -8.78
C LEU A 78 1.01 3.47 -9.78
N ALA A 79 1.77 2.60 -10.43
CA ALA A 79 2.85 3.00 -11.34
C ALA A 79 2.34 3.72 -12.59
N ALA A 80 1.10 3.47 -13.00
CA ALA A 80 0.48 4.12 -14.15
C ALA A 80 -0.26 5.41 -13.80
N GLU A 81 -0.29 5.79 -12.50
CA GLU A 81 -0.97 6.99 -12.03
C GLU A 81 0.02 8.12 -11.75
N PRO A 82 -0.44 9.38 -11.71
CA PRO A 82 0.41 10.49 -11.27
C PRO A 82 0.91 10.28 -9.83
N PRO A 83 2.06 10.86 -9.45
CA PRO A 83 2.65 10.68 -8.12
C PRO A 83 1.72 11.05 -6.96
N GLU A 84 0.79 11.97 -7.17
CA GLU A 84 -0.17 12.39 -6.16
C GLU A 84 -1.04 11.24 -5.67
N GLN A 85 -1.35 10.27 -6.52
CA GLN A 85 -2.18 9.12 -6.12
C GLN A 85 -1.45 8.24 -5.11
N PHE A 86 -0.15 8.04 -5.30
CA PHE A 86 0.66 7.29 -4.33
C PHE A 86 0.74 8.03 -2.99
N ALA A 87 0.87 9.35 -3.02
CA ALA A 87 0.89 10.16 -1.81
C ALA A 87 -0.44 10.06 -1.05
N VAL A 88 -1.57 10.10 -1.75
CA VAL A 88 -2.89 9.94 -1.14
C VAL A 88 -3.02 8.56 -0.49
N LEU A 89 -2.57 7.52 -1.18
CA LEU A 89 -2.60 6.16 -0.64
C LEU A 89 -1.82 6.07 0.67
N LEU A 90 -0.59 6.60 0.71
CA LEU A 90 0.22 6.55 1.93
C LEU A 90 -0.43 7.34 3.07
N ALA A 91 -1.05 8.48 2.77
CA ALA A 91 -1.76 9.27 3.78
C ALA A 91 -2.95 8.48 4.35
N VAL A 92 -3.70 7.80 3.51
CA VAL A 92 -4.84 6.96 3.94
C VAL A 92 -4.37 5.82 4.84
N LEU A 93 -3.30 5.13 4.46
CA LEU A 93 -2.76 4.01 5.24
C LEU A 93 -2.19 4.48 6.58
N SER A 94 -1.51 5.62 6.58
CA SER A 94 -0.98 6.22 7.81
C SER A 94 -2.11 6.57 8.78
N ASP A 95 -3.15 7.20 8.27
CA ASP A 95 -4.31 7.61 9.08
C ASP A 95 -5.05 6.40 9.65
N ALA A 96 -5.05 5.29 8.94
CA ALA A 96 -5.67 4.05 9.38
C ALA A 96 -4.84 3.31 10.46
N GLY A 97 -3.60 3.71 10.68
CA GLY A 97 -2.73 3.08 11.67
C GLY A 97 -2.18 1.72 11.27
N LEU A 98 -2.16 1.42 9.98
CA LEU A 98 -1.64 0.13 9.49
C LEU A 98 -0.11 0.13 9.44
N SER A 99 0.48 -1.03 9.73
CA SER A 99 1.88 -1.30 9.40
C SER A 99 1.93 -1.78 7.96
N VAL A 100 2.75 -1.15 7.13
CA VAL A 100 2.80 -1.43 5.69
C VAL A 100 4.19 -1.88 5.30
N THR A 101 4.28 -3.01 4.61
CA THR A 101 5.52 -3.53 4.04
C THR A 101 5.39 -3.54 2.52
N LEU A 102 6.26 -2.80 1.85
CA LEU A 102 6.36 -2.77 0.40
C LEU A 102 7.53 -3.66 0.00
N ARG A 103 7.24 -4.80 -0.62
CA ARG A 103 8.27 -5.74 -1.08
C ARG A 103 8.56 -5.51 -2.55
N THR A 104 9.82 -5.53 -2.89
CA THR A 104 10.31 -5.36 -4.26
C THR A 104 11.61 -6.15 -4.44
N ASP A 105 12.26 -6.00 -5.57
CA ASP A 105 13.58 -6.59 -5.83
C ASP A 105 14.70 -5.56 -5.66
N ALA A 106 15.94 -6.04 -5.67
CA ALA A 106 17.10 -5.18 -5.49
C ALA A 106 17.22 -4.09 -6.56
N GLY A 107 16.75 -4.36 -7.78
CA GLY A 107 16.82 -3.40 -8.87
C GLY A 107 15.84 -2.23 -8.72
N HIS A 108 14.81 -2.38 -7.92
CA HIS A 108 13.77 -1.36 -7.73
C HIS A 108 13.72 -0.75 -6.34
N GLU A 109 14.48 -1.31 -5.39
CA GLU A 109 14.38 -0.92 -3.99
C GLU A 109 14.64 0.57 -3.77
N GLU A 110 15.72 1.09 -4.33
CA GLU A 110 16.09 2.48 -4.12
C GLU A 110 15.07 3.45 -4.72
N ALA A 111 14.62 3.16 -5.94
CA ALA A 111 13.61 3.99 -6.60
C ALA A 111 12.29 3.99 -5.82
N LEU A 112 11.90 2.84 -5.28
CA LEU A 112 10.69 2.74 -4.47
C LEU A 112 10.83 3.50 -3.15
N ARG A 113 11.99 3.42 -2.49
CA ARG A 113 12.26 4.21 -1.29
C ARG A 113 12.16 5.71 -1.55
N ARG A 114 12.73 6.17 -2.66
CA ARG A 114 12.65 7.59 -3.05
C ARG A 114 11.21 8.02 -3.31
N ARG A 115 10.45 7.16 -4.00
CA ARG A 115 9.04 7.42 -4.30
C ARG A 115 8.22 7.54 -3.01
N ALA A 116 8.45 6.63 -2.06
CA ALA A 116 7.77 6.65 -0.77
C ALA A 116 8.16 7.87 0.06
N ALA A 117 9.44 8.22 0.06
CA ALA A 117 9.93 9.40 0.80
C ALA A 117 9.38 10.70 0.20
N ALA A 118 9.25 10.78 -1.12
CA ALA A 118 8.70 11.95 -1.80
C ALA A 118 7.19 12.10 -1.53
N ALA A 119 6.48 10.99 -1.32
CA ALA A 119 5.05 11.00 -1.04
C ALA A 119 4.73 11.42 0.41
N GLY A 120 5.70 11.25 1.29
CA GLY A 120 5.56 11.68 2.68
C GLY A 120 5.97 13.12 2.86
#